data_8725de50a203644764cd68ad7860a2a7
#
_entry.id   8725de50a203644764cd68ad7860a2a7
#
_cell.length_a   1.000
_cell.length_b   1.000
_cell.length_c   1.000
_cell.angle_alpha   90.00
_cell.angle_beta   90.00
_cell.angle_gamma   90.00
#
_symmetry.space_group_name_H-M   'P 1'
#
loop_
_entity.id
_entity.type
_entity.pdbx_description
1 polymer ?
#
loop_
_entity_poly.entity_id
_entity_poly.type
_entity_poly.pdbx_seq_one_letter_code
_entity_poly.pdbx_strand_id
1 'polypeptide(L)'
;MLRGVLVWIRKVCNVCYNIGRHCVYVGQYTTNRNYGDALGVWLPKLLNINRGHILPRRFVFDWQYTRGTNIQMVGSTLGDVDEHSIVCGAGAVSSEQLPKAKPAKIVSVRGPLTRDIFLSQGMDCPAVYGDPAMLLPLFYTPINVKKRYKIGLIPHYVDKDAPGVRLLCQNPDIHLIDILLPPNRGLQTSIERYWKCWVDELCACECVISSSLHGLILAEAYHIPTLWATFSGNINGGAFKYMDYYKSINIITPPHINFCCKQDMDTSFLIEQTTLKDTSAIDKVRYKHLLESVL
;
A
#
# COMPACT_ATOMS: atom_id res chain seq x y z
N MET A 1 -0.39 21.65 18.03
CA MET A 1 -1.54 22.55 17.92
C MET A 1 -1.79 23.03 16.48
N LEU A 2 -0.87 23.67 15.78
CA LEU A 2 -1.06 24.17 14.39
C LEU A 2 -1.54 23.11 13.37
N ARG A 3 -1.01 21.87 13.42
CA ARG A 3 -1.42 20.78 12.51
C ARG A 3 -2.89 20.40 12.66
N GLY A 4 -3.41 20.36 13.87
CA GLY A 4 -4.83 20.04 14.13
C GLY A 4 -5.76 21.11 13.56
N VAL A 5 -5.40 22.38 13.75
CA VAL A 5 -6.17 23.53 13.23
C VAL A 5 -6.19 23.52 11.70
N LEU A 6 -5.08 23.27 11.03
CA LEU A 6 -5.02 23.19 9.57
C LEU A 6 -5.85 22.02 9.01
N VAL A 7 -5.85 20.87 9.67
CA VAL A 7 -6.71 19.73 9.28
C VAL A 7 -8.18 20.09 9.46
N TRP A 8 -8.54 20.73 10.57
CA TRP A 8 -9.92 21.15 10.83
C TRP A 8 -10.41 22.20 9.79
N ILE A 9 -9.61 23.23 9.51
CA ILE A 9 -9.91 24.21 8.45
C ILE A 9 -10.15 23.49 7.12
N ARG A 10 -9.31 22.53 6.77
CA ARG A 10 -9.45 21.78 5.53
C ARG A 10 -10.72 20.92 5.50
N LYS A 11 -11.14 20.33 6.64
CA LYS A 11 -12.41 19.62 6.77
C LYS A 11 -13.59 20.56 6.52
N VAL A 12 -13.60 21.75 7.14
CA VAL A 12 -14.64 22.77 6.95
C VAL A 12 -14.68 23.24 5.50
N CYS A 13 -13.55 23.59 4.90
CA CYS A 13 -13.48 23.97 3.49
C CYS A 13 -14.02 22.88 2.56
N ASN A 14 -13.71 21.60 2.83
CA ASN A 14 -14.24 20.48 2.06
C ASN A 14 -15.75 20.35 2.19
N VAL A 15 -16.33 20.58 3.38
CA VAL A 15 -17.78 20.61 3.55
C VAL A 15 -18.40 21.70 2.66
N CYS A 16 -17.91 22.94 2.79
CA CYS A 16 -18.44 24.07 2.04
C CYS A 16 -18.29 23.90 0.51
N TYR A 17 -17.13 23.39 0.08
CA TYR A 17 -16.84 23.19 -1.35
C TYR A 17 -17.67 22.07 -1.97
N ASN A 18 -18.03 21.04 -1.20
CA ASN A 18 -18.72 19.86 -1.69
C ASN A 18 -20.24 19.88 -1.44
N ILE A 19 -20.81 20.99 -0.98
CA ILE A 19 -22.27 21.12 -0.86
C ILE A 19 -22.91 20.90 -2.23
N GLY A 20 -23.83 19.94 -2.31
CA GLY A 20 -24.52 19.58 -3.56
C GLY A 20 -23.69 18.76 -4.56
N ARG A 21 -22.46 18.36 -4.22
CA ARG A 21 -21.61 17.54 -5.08
C ARG A 21 -21.57 16.09 -4.60
N HIS A 22 -21.53 15.17 -5.55
CA HIS A 22 -21.31 13.76 -5.22
C HIS A 22 -19.84 13.56 -4.79
N CYS A 23 -19.63 13.08 -3.56
CA CYS A 23 -18.30 12.82 -3.01
C CYS A 23 -18.13 11.34 -2.76
N VAL A 24 -16.95 10.83 -3.13
CA VAL A 24 -16.51 9.46 -2.81
C VAL A 24 -15.35 9.56 -1.83
N TYR A 25 -15.46 8.87 -0.72
CA TYR A 25 -14.45 8.88 0.33
C TYR A 25 -13.50 7.70 0.16
N VAL A 26 -12.23 7.89 0.52
CA VAL A 26 -11.24 6.83 0.44
C VAL A 26 -10.67 6.52 1.81
N GLY A 27 -10.73 5.25 2.18
CA GLY A 27 -10.10 4.72 3.39
C GLY A 27 -8.58 4.85 3.36
N GLN A 28 -7.97 5.15 4.50
CA GLN A 28 -6.52 5.18 4.68
C GLN A 28 -6.20 4.60 6.06
N TYR A 29 -5.27 3.64 6.09
CA TYR A 29 -4.88 2.97 7.33
C TYR A 29 -4.22 3.90 8.34
N THR A 30 -3.34 4.79 7.88
CA THR A 30 -2.58 5.68 8.77
C THR A 30 -2.70 7.15 8.39
N THR A 31 -2.49 8.02 9.38
CA THR A 31 -2.30 9.46 9.16
C THR A 31 -0.87 9.79 8.72
N ASN A 32 0.03 8.81 8.74
CA ASN A 32 1.39 8.94 8.27
C ASN A 32 1.37 9.03 6.73
N ARG A 33 2.39 9.67 6.19
CA ARG A 33 2.54 9.85 4.74
C ARG A 33 3.19 8.62 4.12
N ASN A 34 2.76 7.43 4.50
CA ASN A 34 3.22 6.19 3.92
C ASN A 34 2.84 6.15 2.44
N TYR A 35 3.78 5.78 1.60
CA TYR A 35 3.60 5.74 0.15
C TYR A 35 2.45 4.82 -0.26
N GLY A 36 2.38 3.61 0.33
CA GLY A 36 1.29 2.67 0.07
C GLY A 36 -0.08 3.24 0.43
N ASP A 37 -0.23 3.83 1.62
CA ASP A 37 -1.49 4.45 2.03
C ASP A 37 -1.89 5.63 1.12
N ALA A 38 -0.90 6.35 0.59
CA ALA A 38 -1.15 7.45 -0.36
C ALA A 38 -1.66 6.96 -1.71
N LEU A 39 -1.25 5.77 -2.15
CA LEU A 39 -1.76 5.14 -3.36
C LEU A 39 -3.27 4.92 -3.31
N GLY A 40 -3.84 4.62 -2.14
CA GLY A 40 -5.28 4.52 -1.95
C GLY A 40 -6.04 5.77 -2.40
N VAL A 41 -5.40 6.95 -2.38
CA VAL A 41 -5.98 8.21 -2.85
C VAL A 41 -5.64 8.52 -4.31
N TRP A 42 -4.47 8.11 -4.77
CA TRP A 42 -4.03 8.42 -6.14
C TRP A 42 -4.60 7.44 -7.16
N LEU A 43 -4.64 6.16 -6.86
CA LEU A 43 -5.13 5.14 -7.78
C LEU A 43 -6.57 5.38 -8.24
N PRO A 44 -7.54 5.75 -7.38
CA PRO A 44 -8.88 6.13 -7.85
C PRO A 44 -8.84 7.25 -8.89
N LYS A 45 -7.95 8.23 -8.73
CA LYS A 45 -7.79 9.32 -9.70
C LYS A 45 -7.15 8.85 -11.00
N LEU A 46 -6.13 7.97 -10.91
CA LEU A 46 -5.45 7.40 -12.07
C LEU A 46 -6.37 6.44 -12.85
N LEU A 47 -7.25 5.74 -12.17
CA LEU A 47 -8.31 4.91 -12.78
C LEU A 47 -9.42 5.74 -13.44
N ASN A 48 -9.30 7.06 -13.42
CA ASN A 48 -10.27 7.98 -14.01
C ASN A 48 -11.71 7.78 -13.50
N ILE A 49 -11.82 7.55 -12.20
CA ILE A 49 -13.08 7.31 -11.52
C ILE A 49 -13.87 8.62 -11.49
N ASN A 50 -14.69 8.86 -12.51
CA ASN A 50 -15.44 10.09 -12.72
C ASN A 50 -16.71 10.22 -11.87
N ARG A 51 -16.82 9.50 -10.75
CA ARG A 51 -18.05 9.48 -9.95
C ARG A 51 -18.08 10.50 -8.81
N GLY A 52 -17.32 11.58 -8.89
CA GLY A 52 -17.37 12.63 -7.89
C GLY A 52 -15.98 13.06 -7.39
N HIS A 53 -15.98 13.91 -6.37
CA HIS A 53 -14.74 14.35 -5.74
C HIS A 53 -14.20 13.28 -4.80
N ILE A 54 -12.98 12.80 -5.07
CA ILE A 54 -12.31 11.80 -4.25
C ILE A 54 -11.65 12.50 -3.06
N LEU A 55 -12.12 12.18 -1.86
CA LEU A 55 -11.66 12.79 -0.62
C LEU A 55 -11.06 11.75 0.33
N PRO A 56 -9.80 11.92 0.76
CA PRO A 56 -9.21 11.08 1.80
C PRO A 56 -9.98 11.22 3.14
N ARG A 57 -10.23 10.12 3.83
CA ARG A 57 -10.92 10.09 5.13
C ARG A 57 -10.38 11.13 6.12
N ARG A 58 -9.06 11.30 6.19
CA ARG A 58 -8.43 12.28 7.11
C ARG A 58 -8.83 13.73 6.89
N PHE A 59 -9.40 14.08 5.72
CA PHE A 59 -9.81 15.45 5.37
C PHE A 59 -11.32 15.66 5.38
N VAL A 60 -12.07 14.71 5.90
CA VAL A 60 -13.52 14.81 6.08
C VAL A 60 -13.89 14.55 7.54
N PHE A 61 -15.06 14.99 7.95
CA PHE A 61 -15.60 14.64 9.26
C PHE A 61 -16.11 13.20 9.26
N ASP A 62 -16.09 12.54 10.42
CA ASP A 62 -16.52 11.14 10.51
C ASP A 62 -17.96 10.94 10.06
N TRP A 63 -18.86 11.88 10.36
CA TRP A 63 -20.26 11.82 9.92
C TRP A 63 -20.43 11.90 8.39
N GLN A 64 -19.49 12.56 7.66
CA GLN A 64 -19.49 12.56 6.20
C GLN A 64 -19.05 11.19 5.68
N TYR A 65 -18.01 10.64 6.28
CA TYR A 65 -17.44 9.36 5.89
C TYR A 65 -18.42 8.21 6.12
N THR A 66 -19.06 8.18 7.29
CA THR A 66 -20.00 7.11 7.69
C THR A 66 -21.38 7.18 7.03
N ARG A 67 -21.70 8.24 6.30
CA ARG A 67 -22.97 8.41 5.56
C ARG A 67 -22.81 8.41 4.05
N GLY A 68 -21.61 8.45 3.56
CA GLY A 68 -21.30 8.51 2.12
C GLY A 68 -20.62 7.24 1.63
N THR A 69 -20.72 6.98 0.33
CA THR A 69 -19.99 5.89 -0.30
C THR A 69 -18.50 6.05 -0.04
N ASN A 70 -17.86 5.00 0.50
CA ASN A 70 -16.44 4.97 0.72
C ASN A 70 -15.79 3.78 0.02
N ILE A 71 -14.55 3.98 -0.44
CA ILE A 71 -13.77 2.96 -1.13
C ILE A 71 -12.64 2.49 -0.23
N GLN A 72 -12.53 1.18 -0.07
CA GLN A 72 -11.43 0.52 0.64
C GLN A 72 -10.56 -0.17 -0.41
N MET A 73 -9.41 0.45 -0.78
CA MET A 73 -8.64 0.02 -1.94
C MET A 73 -7.25 -0.50 -1.57
N VAL A 74 -6.37 0.34 -1.10
CA VAL A 74 -4.97 -0.02 -0.81
C VAL A 74 -4.73 -0.02 0.69
N GLY A 75 -4.00 -1.04 1.15
CA GLY A 75 -3.59 -1.14 2.55
C GLY A 75 -4.49 -2.02 3.41
N SER A 76 -4.20 -2.04 4.71
CA SER A 76 -4.91 -2.89 5.68
C SER A 76 -6.09 -2.14 6.31
N THR A 77 -7.08 -1.81 5.48
CA THR A 77 -8.23 -0.97 5.87
C THR A 77 -9.50 -1.74 6.18
N LEU A 78 -9.43 -3.08 6.33
CA LEU A 78 -10.60 -3.92 6.63
C LEU A 78 -11.37 -3.42 7.86
N GLY A 79 -10.68 -2.98 8.91
CA GLY A 79 -11.31 -2.44 10.11
C GLY A 79 -12.07 -1.12 9.92
N ASP A 80 -12.02 -0.51 8.74
CA ASP A 80 -12.78 0.69 8.37
C ASP A 80 -13.99 0.38 7.46
N VAL A 81 -14.14 -0.88 7.06
CA VAL A 81 -15.26 -1.33 6.22
C VAL A 81 -16.58 -1.23 7.00
N ASP A 82 -17.54 -0.54 6.42
CA ASP A 82 -18.90 -0.34 6.92
C ASP A 82 -19.94 -0.62 5.81
N GLU A 83 -21.23 -0.39 6.10
CA GLU A 83 -22.36 -0.64 5.19
C GLU A 83 -22.32 0.21 3.91
N HIS A 84 -21.55 1.29 3.88
CA HIS A 84 -21.39 2.17 2.72
C HIS A 84 -20.11 1.89 1.93
N SER A 85 -19.33 0.89 2.37
CA SER A 85 -18.03 0.58 1.77
C SER A 85 -18.14 -0.22 0.48
N ILE A 86 -17.32 0.14 -0.50
CA ILE A 86 -16.98 -0.67 -1.66
C ILE A 86 -15.55 -1.16 -1.47
N VAL A 87 -15.38 -2.47 -1.31
CA VAL A 87 -14.06 -3.08 -1.07
C VAL A 87 -13.42 -3.49 -2.40
N CYS A 88 -12.26 -2.92 -2.70
CA CYS A 88 -11.56 -3.04 -3.97
C CYS A 88 -10.07 -3.35 -3.77
N GLY A 89 -9.74 -4.48 -3.16
CA GLY A 89 -8.34 -4.89 -2.95
C GLY A 89 -7.79 -4.59 -1.55
N ALA A 90 -8.56 -3.96 -0.68
CA ALA A 90 -8.16 -3.77 0.72
C ALA A 90 -7.97 -5.11 1.44
N GLY A 91 -7.02 -5.14 2.38
CA GLY A 91 -6.74 -6.31 3.20
C GLY A 91 -6.95 -6.06 4.70
N ALA A 92 -6.79 -7.13 5.48
CA ALA A 92 -6.70 -7.05 6.93
C ALA A 92 -5.25 -6.86 7.40
N VAL A 93 -5.08 -6.31 8.61
CA VAL A 93 -3.77 -6.23 9.27
C VAL A 93 -3.45 -7.52 10.01
N SER A 94 -4.46 -8.19 10.57
CA SER A 94 -4.37 -9.47 11.30
C SER A 94 -5.65 -10.29 11.11
N SER A 95 -5.64 -11.54 11.56
CA SER A 95 -6.80 -12.43 11.54
C SER A 95 -7.96 -11.96 12.42
N GLU A 96 -7.66 -11.19 13.46
CA GLU A 96 -8.64 -10.66 14.42
C GLU A 96 -9.31 -9.37 13.95
N GLN A 97 -8.79 -8.75 12.88
CA GLN A 97 -9.40 -7.53 12.35
C GLN A 97 -10.67 -7.84 11.59
N LEU A 98 -11.81 -7.42 12.14
CA LEU A 98 -13.12 -7.60 11.51
C LEU A 98 -13.61 -6.30 10.87
N PRO A 99 -14.44 -6.39 9.81
CA PRO A 99 -15.19 -5.24 9.31
C PRO A 99 -16.22 -4.77 10.35
N LYS A 100 -16.56 -3.48 10.33
CA LYS A 100 -17.56 -2.89 11.24
C LYS A 100 -18.97 -3.34 10.91
N ALA A 101 -19.25 -3.54 9.61
CA ALA A 101 -20.52 -4.00 9.09
C ALA A 101 -20.33 -4.69 7.74
N LYS A 102 -21.40 -5.33 7.24
CA LYS A 102 -21.43 -5.89 5.88
C LYS A 102 -21.31 -4.75 4.88
N PRO A 103 -20.30 -4.74 3.98
CA PRO A 103 -20.13 -3.67 3.00
C PRO A 103 -21.24 -3.68 1.94
N ALA A 104 -21.44 -2.51 1.31
CA ALA A 104 -22.35 -2.38 0.17
C ALA A 104 -21.92 -3.28 -0.99
N LYS A 105 -20.61 -3.44 -1.22
CA LYS A 105 -20.07 -4.31 -2.27
C LYS A 105 -18.66 -4.76 -1.94
N ILE A 106 -18.36 -6.04 -2.26
CA ILE A 106 -16.98 -6.55 -2.30
C ILE A 106 -16.67 -6.89 -3.76
N VAL A 107 -15.70 -6.22 -4.34
CA VAL A 107 -15.23 -6.42 -5.72
C VAL A 107 -14.03 -7.34 -5.74
N SER A 108 -13.10 -7.09 -4.84
CA SER A 108 -11.88 -7.86 -4.63
C SER A 108 -11.30 -7.57 -3.24
N VAL A 109 -10.44 -8.45 -2.79
CA VAL A 109 -9.66 -8.29 -1.56
C VAL A 109 -8.18 -8.52 -1.84
N ARG A 110 -7.30 -8.06 -0.98
CA ARG A 110 -5.85 -8.23 -1.18
C ARG A 110 -5.45 -9.68 -1.36
N GLY A 111 -5.98 -10.58 -0.57
CA GLY A 111 -5.66 -11.99 -0.66
C GLY A 111 -6.67 -12.92 0.02
N PRO A 112 -6.42 -14.25 -0.05
CA PRO A 112 -7.35 -15.25 0.45
C PRO A 112 -7.56 -15.20 1.95
N LEU A 113 -6.56 -14.79 2.76
CA LEU A 113 -6.74 -14.69 4.21
C LEU A 113 -7.71 -13.57 4.61
N THR A 114 -7.69 -12.46 3.88
CA THR A 114 -8.71 -11.39 4.05
C THR A 114 -10.08 -11.88 3.61
N ARG A 115 -10.18 -12.66 2.51
CA ARG A 115 -11.43 -13.28 2.09
C ARG A 115 -12.02 -14.19 3.15
N ASP A 116 -11.19 -15.02 3.79
CA ASP A 116 -11.61 -15.95 4.82
C ASP A 116 -12.23 -15.21 6.02
N ILE A 117 -11.76 -14.01 6.35
CA ILE A 117 -12.36 -13.16 7.39
C ILE A 117 -13.80 -12.79 7.00
N PHE A 118 -14.07 -12.35 5.76
CA PHE A 118 -15.44 -12.06 5.33
C PHE A 118 -16.33 -13.29 5.36
N LEU A 119 -15.85 -14.43 4.87
CA LEU A 119 -16.60 -15.69 4.87
C LEU A 119 -16.92 -16.17 6.29
N SER A 120 -15.99 -16.03 7.23
CA SER A 120 -16.21 -16.39 8.63
C SER A 120 -17.30 -15.56 9.32
N GLN A 121 -17.57 -14.36 8.78
CA GLN A 121 -18.67 -13.49 9.23
C GLN A 121 -19.99 -13.71 8.44
N GLY A 122 -20.07 -14.77 7.63
CA GLY A 122 -21.25 -15.07 6.81
C GLY A 122 -21.45 -14.09 5.64
N MET A 123 -20.42 -13.37 5.22
CA MET A 123 -20.47 -12.42 4.12
C MET A 123 -19.92 -13.04 2.85
N ASP A 124 -20.68 -13.01 1.76
CA ASP A 124 -20.18 -13.41 0.45
C ASP A 124 -19.02 -12.52 0.01
N CYS A 125 -17.92 -13.17 -0.39
CA CYS A 125 -16.72 -12.50 -0.87
C CYS A 125 -16.18 -13.22 -2.11
N PRO A 126 -16.08 -12.57 -3.27
CA PRO A 126 -15.57 -13.21 -4.48
C PRO A 126 -14.11 -13.61 -4.32
N ALA A 127 -13.71 -14.71 -4.99
CA ALA A 127 -12.31 -15.15 -5.03
C ALA A 127 -11.52 -14.34 -6.07
N VAL A 128 -11.56 -13.03 -5.95
CA VAL A 128 -10.80 -12.08 -6.78
C VAL A 128 -9.79 -11.37 -5.88
N TYR A 129 -8.52 -11.59 -6.18
CA TYR A 129 -7.41 -11.15 -5.34
C TYR A 129 -6.53 -10.13 -6.04
N GLY A 130 -5.91 -9.27 -5.27
CA GLY A 130 -4.87 -8.34 -5.69
C GLY A 130 -4.87 -7.06 -4.87
N ASP A 131 -3.68 -6.59 -4.54
CA ASP A 131 -3.51 -5.23 -4.05
C ASP A 131 -3.48 -4.28 -5.25
N PRO A 132 -4.33 -3.25 -5.32
CA PRO A 132 -4.36 -2.33 -6.46
C PRO A 132 -3.04 -1.57 -6.70
N ALA A 133 -2.13 -1.52 -5.72
CA ALA A 133 -0.79 -0.98 -5.92
C ALA A 133 -0.02 -1.70 -7.06
N MET A 134 -0.36 -2.97 -7.34
CA MET A 134 0.17 -3.74 -8.47
C MET A 134 -0.12 -3.12 -9.83
N LEU A 135 -1.12 -2.24 -9.92
CA LEU A 135 -1.52 -1.57 -11.17
C LEU A 135 -0.64 -0.36 -11.51
N LEU A 136 0.21 0.09 -10.60
CA LEU A 136 0.98 1.32 -10.79
C LEU A 136 1.82 1.35 -12.08
N PRO A 137 2.46 0.26 -12.53
CA PRO A 137 3.17 0.23 -13.81
C PRO A 137 2.33 0.53 -15.05
N LEU A 138 1.00 0.32 -14.99
CA LEU A 138 0.08 0.68 -16.09
C LEU A 138 -0.09 2.21 -16.24
N PHE A 139 0.26 2.99 -15.22
CA PHE A 139 0.12 4.44 -15.19
C PHE A 139 1.45 5.18 -15.26
N TYR A 140 2.52 4.52 -14.83
CA TYR A 140 3.86 5.08 -14.90
C TYR A 140 4.92 3.99 -14.97
N THR A 141 5.70 4.01 -16.03
CA THR A 141 6.91 3.22 -16.19
C THR A 141 8.08 4.17 -16.47
N PRO A 142 9.11 4.16 -15.62
CA PRO A 142 10.28 4.98 -15.83
C PRO A 142 10.98 4.65 -17.16
N ILE A 143 11.43 5.66 -17.88
CA ILE A 143 12.11 5.50 -19.16
C ILE A 143 13.62 5.60 -18.94
N ASN A 144 14.37 4.63 -19.47
CA ASN A 144 15.85 4.62 -19.46
C ASN A 144 16.49 4.71 -18.06
N VAL A 145 15.85 4.12 -17.03
CA VAL A 145 16.44 4.04 -15.70
C VAL A 145 17.63 3.09 -15.72
N LYS A 146 18.81 3.62 -15.45
CA LYS A 146 20.01 2.82 -15.24
C LYS A 146 20.03 2.26 -13.82
N LYS A 147 20.39 0.98 -13.67
CA LYS A 147 20.67 0.40 -12.36
C LYS A 147 21.88 1.11 -11.73
N ARG A 148 21.68 1.68 -10.55
CA ARG A 148 22.69 2.47 -9.81
C ARG A 148 23.02 1.86 -8.47
N TYR A 149 22.11 1.05 -7.92
CA TYR A 149 22.21 0.47 -6.60
C TYR A 149 22.04 -1.03 -6.69
N LYS A 150 22.89 -1.79 -6.00
CA LYS A 150 22.75 -3.24 -5.95
C LYS A 150 21.51 -3.65 -5.16
N ILE A 151 21.31 -3.05 -3.99
CA ILE A 151 20.18 -3.34 -3.11
C ILE A 151 19.44 -2.05 -2.75
N GLY A 152 18.14 -2.00 -3.00
CA GLY A 152 17.22 -1.04 -2.39
C GLY A 152 16.72 -1.59 -1.05
N LEU A 153 16.96 -0.86 0.03
CA LEU A 153 16.44 -1.21 1.36
C LEU A 153 15.22 -0.35 1.67
N ILE A 154 14.04 -1.00 1.85
CA ILE A 154 12.78 -0.30 2.12
C ILE A 154 12.22 -0.77 3.47
N PRO A 155 12.68 -0.21 4.59
CA PRO A 155 12.14 -0.57 5.90
C PRO A 155 10.72 -0.05 6.08
N HIS A 156 9.91 -0.81 6.81
CA HIS A 156 8.65 -0.28 7.35
C HIS A 156 8.96 0.94 8.24
N TYR A 157 8.06 1.93 8.27
CA TYR A 157 8.33 3.20 8.99
C TYR A 157 8.62 3.00 10.49
N VAL A 158 8.12 1.92 11.11
CA VAL A 158 8.44 1.57 12.50
C VAL A 158 9.82 0.92 12.65
N ASP A 159 10.38 0.36 11.57
CA ASP A 159 11.68 -0.30 11.56
C ASP A 159 12.82 0.65 11.16
N LYS A 160 12.53 1.88 10.80
CA LYS A 160 13.49 2.82 10.21
C LYS A 160 14.76 2.98 11.05
N ASP A 161 14.61 2.95 12.36
CA ASP A 161 15.70 3.08 13.32
C ASP A 161 16.16 1.74 13.92
N ALA A 162 15.70 0.61 13.38
CA ALA A 162 16.11 -0.70 13.88
C ALA A 162 17.62 -0.94 13.69
N PRO A 163 18.28 -1.65 14.64
CA PRO A 163 19.72 -1.91 14.55
C PRO A 163 20.13 -2.59 13.23
N GLY A 164 19.35 -3.55 12.73
CA GLY A 164 19.62 -4.23 11.47
C GLY A 164 19.56 -3.29 10.26
N VAL A 165 18.62 -2.33 10.23
CA VAL A 165 18.55 -1.30 9.18
C VAL A 165 19.78 -0.41 9.21
N ARG A 166 20.18 0.07 10.40
CA ARG A 166 21.39 0.91 10.57
C ARG A 166 22.66 0.18 10.14
N LEU A 167 22.76 -1.11 10.45
CA LEU A 167 23.90 -1.95 10.06
C LEU A 167 23.99 -2.07 8.54
N LEU A 168 22.88 -2.45 7.87
CA LEU A 168 22.83 -2.57 6.41
C LEU A 168 23.15 -1.25 5.70
N CYS A 169 22.69 -0.12 6.23
CA CYS A 169 22.96 1.21 5.65
C CYS A 169 24.43 1.65 5.73
N GLN A 170 25.30 0.93 6.44
CA GLN A 170 26.75 1.18 6.42
C GLN A 170 27.42 0.65 5.14
N ASN A 171 26.75 -0.26 4.43
CA ASN A 171 27.26 -0.81 3.19
C ASN A 171 26.93 0.11 2.01
N PRO A 172 27.93 0.57 1.22
CA PRO A 172 27.73 1.50 0.10
C PRO A 172 26.92 0.92 -1.06
N ASP A 173 26.80 -0.41 -1.15
CA ASP A 173 26.00 -1.10 -2.14
C ASP A 173 24.48 -1.09 -1.82
N ILE A 174 24.12 -0.68 -0.60
CA ILE A 174 22.74 -0.65 -0.11
C ILE A 174 22.22 0.78 -0.07
N HIS A 175 21.17 1.02 -0.83
CA HIS A 175 20.51 2.31 -0.91
C HIS A 175 19.20 2.31 -0.11
N LEU A 176 19.10 3.19 0.89
CA LEU A 176 17.91 3.34 1.71
C LEU A 176 16.83 4.14 0.97
N ILE A 177 15.68 3.53 0.72
CA ILE A 177 14.51 4.18 0.14
C ILE A 177 13.46 4.39 1.25
N ASP A 178 13.16 5.64 1.56
CA ASP A 178 12.16 5.95 2.59
C ASP A 178 10.74 5.68 2.08
N ILE A 179 10.00 4.81 2.79
CA ILE A 179 8.59 4.54 2.49
C ILE A 179 7.68 5.73 2.85
N LEU A 180 8.17 6.69 3.61
CA LEU A 180 7.42 7.88 3.96
C LEU A 180 7.66 8.98 2.94
N LEU A 181 6.59 9.51 2.38
CA LEU A 181 6.65 10.70 1.54
C LEU A 181 7.16 11.92 2.33
N PRO A 182 7.95 12.79 1.71
CA PRO A 182 8.46 13.99 2.37
C PRO A 182 7.32 14.90 2.84
N PRO A 183 7.58 15.78 3.83
CA PRO A 183 6.59 16.74 4.30
C PRO A 183 6.12 17.63 3.15
N ASN A 184 4.80 17.67 2.97
CA ASN A 184 4.19 18.53 1.96
C ASN A 184 4.41 19.99 2.35
N ARG A 185 5.28 20.70 1.62
CA ARG A 185 5.57 22.13 1.82
C ARG A 185 4.82 23.03 0.82
N GLY A 186 3.70 22.58 0.27
CA GLY A 186 2.89 23.35 -0.67
C GLY A 186 2.31 22.50 -1.80
N LEU A 187 1.38 23.05 -2.50
CA LEU A 187 0.66 22.65 -3.71
C LEU A 187 0.65 21.16 -4.14
N GLN A 188 -0.53 20.72 -4.51
CA GLN A 188 -0.88 19.35 -4.95
C GLN A 188 0.01 18.81 -6.09
N THR A 189 0.57 19.67 -6.92
CA THR A 189 1.51 19.36 -8.00
C THR A 189 2.82 18.74 -7.51
N SER A 190 3.22 18.99 -6.27
CA SER A 190 4.43 18.42 -5.70
C SER A 190 4.27 16.92 -5.37
N ILE A 191 3.07 16.47 -5.01
CA ILE A 191 2.81 15.08 -4.61
C ILE A 191 2.95 14.13 -5.80
N GLU A 192 2.41 14.50 -6.97
CA GLU A 192 2.50 13.68 -8.19
C GLU A 192 3.96 13.52 -8.65
N ARG A 193 4.76 14.55 -8.50
CA ARG A 193 6.20 14.48 -8.81
C ARG A 193 6.93 13.54 -7.84
N TYR A 194 6.61 13.59 -6.56
CA TYR A 194 7.29 12.76 -5.55
C TYR A 194 7.04 11.27 -5.74
N TRP A 195 5.82 10.85 -6.06
CA TRP A 195 5.59 9.42 -6.23
C TRP A 195 6.30 8.84 -7.45
N LYS A 196 6.41 9.60 -8.54
CA LYS A 196 7.19 9.20 -9.72
C LYS A 196 8.69 9.11 -9.40
N CYS A 197 9.25 10.11 -8.72
CA CYS A 197 10.65 10.07 -8.28
C CYS A 197 10.94 8.86 -7.37
N TRP A 198 10.00 8.51 -6.50
CA TRP A 198 10.13 7.32 -5.65
C TRP A 198 10.16 6.03 -6.48
N VAL A 199 9.33 5.93 -7.51
CA VAL A 199 9.35 4.80 -8.46
C VAL A 199 10.64 4.78 -9.26
N ASP A 200 11.15 5.93 -9.71
CA ASP A 200 12.43 6.02 -10.42
C ASP A 200 13.58 5.51 -9.54
N GLU A 201 13.58 5.89 -8.26
CA GLU A 201 14.55 5.45 -7.26
C GLU A 201 14.46 3.92 -7.03
N LEU A 202 13.24 3.39 -6.87
CA LEU A 202 12.97 1.97 -6.77
C LEU A 202 13.50 1.21 -7.99
N CYS A 203 13.19 1.67 -9.21
CA CYS A 203 13.60 1.03 -10.44
C CYS A 203 15.12 1.14 -10.71
N ALA A 204 15.82 2.05 -10.04
CA ALA A 204 17.28 2.15 -10.11
C ALA A 204 18.01 1.09 -9.27
N CYS A 205 17.30 0.25 -8.49
CA CYS A 205 17.86 -0.86 -7.73
C CYS A 205 17.86 -2.16 -8.53
N GLU A 206 18.89 -2.99 -8.38
CA GLU A 206 18.92 -4.33 -8.99
C GLU A 206 17.96 -5.29 -8.31
N CYS A 207 17.90 -5.23 -6.96
CA CYS A 207 16.94 -5.97 -6.14
C CYS A 207 16.50 -5.14 -4.94
N VAL A 208 15.48 -5.62 -4.21
CA VAL A 208 14.90 -4.92 -3.06
C VAL A 208 14.77 -5.84 -1.86
N ILE A 209 15.23 -5.36 -0.71
CA ILE A 209 14.97 -5.96 0.62
C ILE A 209 14.00 -5.05 1.35
N SER A 210 12.90 -5.59 1.84
CA SER A 210 11.89 -4.75 2.47
C SER A 210 11.18 -5.42 3.65
N SER A 211 10.97 -4.65 4.72
CA SER A 211 10.00 -4.96 5.77
C SER A 211 8.70 -4.16 5.61
N SER A 212 8.57 -3.38 4.54
CA SER A 212 7.30 -2.74 4.18
C SER A 212 6.55 -3.57 3.15
N LEU A 213 5.28 -3.90 3.43
CA LEU A 213 4.46 -4.66 2.49
C LEU A 213 4.38 -3.95 1.13
N HIS A 214 4.13 -2.64 1.09
CA HIS A 214 4.07 -1.91 -0.18
C HIS A 214 5.44 -1.73 -0.84
N GLY A 215 6.53 -1.79 -0.07
CA GLY A 215 7.87 -1.87 -0.64
C GLY A 215 8.06 -3.14 -1.47
N LEU A 216 7.57 -4.29 -0.97
CA LEU A 216 7.57 -5.57 -1.71
C LEU A 216 6.62 -5.53 -2.90
N ILE A 217 5.35 -5.19 -2.67
CA ILE A 217 4.32 -5.17 -3.73
C ILE A 217 4.74 -4.30 -4.91
N LEU A 218 5.27 -3.11 -4.65
CA LEU A 218 5.69 -2.19 -5.70
C LEU A 218 6.93 -2.68 -6.44
N ALA A 219 7.94 -3.20 -5.73
CA ALA A 219 9.10 -3.77 -6.39
C ALA A 219 8.71 -4.94 -7.31
N GLU A 220 7.85 -5.84 -6.84
CA GLU A 220 7.35 -6.98 -7.61
C GLU A 220 6.45 -6.55 -8.78
N ALA A 221 5.65 -5.47 -8.61
CA ALA A 221 4.87 -4.90 -9.70
C ALA A 221 5.74 -4.39 -10.85
N TYR A 222 6.93 -3.84 -10.54
CA TYR A 222 7.94 -3.38 -11.50
C TYR A 222 8.97 -4.46 -11.89
N HIS A 223 8.71 -5.74 -11.58
CA HIS A 223 9.56 -6.87 -11.90
C HIS A 223 10.99 -6.75 -11.35
N ILE A 224 11.13 -6.28 -10.12
CA ILE A 224 12.39 -6.21 -9.39
C ILE A 224 12.45 -7.40 -8.42
N PRO A 225 13.54 -8.18 -8.37
CA PRO A 225 13.70 -9.25 -7.38
C PRO A 225 13.58 -8.74 -5.96
N THR A 226 12.88 -9.48 -5.09
CA THR A 226 12.60 -9.05 -3.71
C THR A 226 12.98 -10.09 -2.67
N LEU A 227 13.27 -9.59 -1.46
CA LEU A 227 13.40 -10.39 -0.25
C LEU A 227 12.59 -9.74 0.87
N TRP A 228 11.66 -10.48 1.45
CA TRP A 228 10.96 -10.02 2.65
C TRP A 228 11.90 -10.10 3.86
N ALA A 229 12.00 -9.01 4.61
CA ALA A 229 12.82 -8.91 5.81
C ALA A 229 11.99 -8.53 7.04
N THR A 230 12.42 -8.94 8.22
CA THR A 230 11.93 -8.46 9.52
C THR A 230 13.09 -7.84 10.29
N PHE A 231 12.96 -6.58 10.75
CA PHE A 231 13.96 -5.86 11.52
C PHE A 231 13.57 -5.64 12.98
N SER A 232 12.28 -5.75 13.29
CA SER A 232 11.75 -5.66 14.65
C SER A 232 10.49 -6.51 14.80
N GLY A 233 10.06 -6.74 16.04
CA GLY A 233 8.75 -7.32 16.34
C GLY A 233 7.59 -6.30 16.38
N ASN A 234 7.83 -5.05 15.96
CA ASN A 234 6.90 -3.92 16.21
C ASN A 234 5.91 -3.68 15.06
N ILE A 235 6.00 -4.44 13.97
CA ILE A 235 5.06 -4.31 12.85
C ILE A 235 3.71 -4.91 13.26
N ASN A 236 2.67 -4.07 13.28
CA ASN A 236 1.32 -4.50 13.63
C ASN A 236 0.81 -5.61 12.70
N GLY A 237 0.20 -6.65 13.30
CA GLY A 237 -0.33 -7.82 12.60
C GLY A 237 0.73 -8.82 12.14
N GLY A 238 2.00 -8.63 12.49
CA GLY A 238 3.07 -9.59 12.19
C GLY A 238 3.13 -9.99 10.71
N ALA A 239 3.18 -11.29 10.45
CA ALA A 239 3.30 -11.86 9.10
C ALA A 239 1.99 -11.87 8.29
N PHE A 240 0.83 -11.68 8.93
CA PHE A 240 -0.48 -11.90 8.30
C PHE A 240 -0.64 -11.18 6.95
N LYS A 241 -0.39 -9.86 6.93
CA LYS A 241 -0.57 -9.04 5.72
C LYS A 241 0.34 -9.44 4.57
N TYR A 242 1.55 -9.94 4.88
CA TYR A 242 2.49 -10.43 3.87
C TYR A 242 2.02 -11.77 3.31
N MET A 243 1.63 -12.70 4.18
CA MET A 243 1.11 -14.00 3.77
C MET A 243 -0.19 -13.88 2.96
N ASP A 244 -1.06 -12.94 3.33
CA ASP A 244 -2.28 -12.63 2.58
C ASP A 244 -1.95 -12.20 1.14
N TYR A 245 -0.99 -11.28 0.97
CA TYR A 245 -0.51 -10.84 -0.35
C TYR A 245 0.18 -11.97 -1.11
N TYR A 246 1.15 -12.66 -0.52
CA TYR A 246 1.89 -13.71 -1.22
C TYR A 246 0.99 -14.86 -1.69
N LYS A 247 0.01 -15.24 -0.89
CA LYS A 247 -1.01 -16.22 -1.30
C LYS A 247 -1.85 -15.73 -2.48
N SER A 248 -2.06 -14.43 -2.65
CA SER A 248 -2.77 -13.88 -3.81
C SER A 248 -2.02 -14.05 -5.13
N ILE A 249 -0.72 -14.25 -5.07
CA ILE A 249 0.16 -14.57 -6.21
C ILE A 249 0.68 -16.00 -6.16
N ASN A 250 -0.05 -16.91 -5.48
CA ASN A 250 0.21 -18.35 -5.39
C ASN A 250 1.55 -18.72 -4.70
N ILE A 251 2.12 -17.83 -3.90
CA ILE A 251 3.33 -18.12 -3.10
C ILE A 251 2.93 -18.48 -1.68
N ILE A 252 3.14 -19.74 -1.30
CA ILE A 252 2.78 -20.27 0.03
C ILE A 252 3.90 -20.01 1.04
N THR A 253 5.16 -20.15 0.62
CA THR A 253 6.33 -19.96 1.47
C THR A 253 7.27 -18.93 0.85
N PRO A 254 7.05 -17.62 1.09
CA PRO A 254 7.91 -16.59 0.56
C PRO A 254 9.30 -16.62 1.21
N PRO A 255 10.39 -16.37 0.48
CA PRO A 255 11.71 -16.14 1.06
C PRO A 255 11.65 -15.02 2.09
N HIS A 256 12.18 -15.29 3.29
CA HIS A 256 12.14 -14.37 4.41
C HIS A 256 13.42 -14.42 5.23
N ILE A 257 13.96 -13.27 5.61
CA ILE A 257 15.10 -13.16 6.53
C ILE A 257 14.70 -12.31 7.75
N ASN A 258 15.14 -12.78 8.92
CA ASN A 258 14.96 -12.07 10.18
C ASN A 258 16.27 -11.42 10.64
N PHE A 259 16.28 -10.07 10.67
CA PHE A 259 17.41 -9.25 11.13
C PHE A 259 17.24 -8.75 12.57
N CYS A 260 16.30 -9.27 13.35
CA CYS A 260 16.12 -8.88 14.75
C CYS A 260 17.34 -9.19 15.62
N CYS A 261 18.09 -10.23 15.25
CA CYS A 261 19.41 -10.53 15.83
C CYS A 261 20.47 -9.95 14.90
N LYS A 262 21.39 -9.13 15.42
CA LYS A 262 22.51 -8.58 14.65
C LYS A 262 23.25 -9.67 13.91
N GLN A 263 23.13 -9.70 12.60
CA GLN A 263 23.89 -10.56 11.71
C GLN A 263 24.55 -9.66 10.68
N ASP A 264 25.86 -9.75 10.60
CA ASP A 264 26.61 -9.18 9.50
C ASP A 264 26.44 -10.13 8.32
N MET A 265 25.73 -9.65 7.29
CA MET A 265 25.45 -10.44 6.09
C MET A 265 26.11 -9.78 4.90
N ASP A 266 26.89 -10.57 4.17
CA ASP A 266 27.49 -10.14 2.93
C ASP A 266 26.40 -9.75 1.89
N THR A 267 26.68 -8.68 1.14
CA THR A 267 25.80 -8.19 0.07
C THR A 267 25.52 -9.27 -0.97
N SER A 268 26.52 -10.07 -1.34
CA SER A 268 26.38 -11.16 -2.30
C SER A 268 25.38 -12.20 -1.82
N PHE A 269 25.49 -12.61 -0.57
CA PHE A 269 24.52 -13.53 0.06
C PHE A 269 23.10 -12.93 0.02
N LEU A 270 22.94 -11.67 0.38
CA LEU A 270 21.62 -11.00 0.38
C LEU A 270 21.00 -10.96 -1.02
N ILE A 271 21.79 -10.68 -2.05
CA ILE A 271 21.33 -10.67 -3.45
C ILE A 271 20.87 -12.08 -3.86
N GLU A 272 21.61 -13.12 -3.52
CA GLU A 272 21.27 -14.52 -3.81
C GLU A 272 19.93 -14.94 -3.16
N GLN A 273 19.57 -14.36 -2.01
CA GLN A 273 18.29 -14.62 -1.35
C GLN A 273 17.12 -13.89 -1.99
N THR A 274 17.37 -12.88 -2.82
CA THR A 274 16.30 -12.20 -3.55
C THR A 274 15.80 -13.06 -4.71
N THR A 275 14.51 -13.01 -4.96
CA THR A 275 13.90 -13.76 -6.07
C THR A 275 12.92 -12.88 -6.84
N LEU A 276 12.92 -13.02 -8.16
CA LEU A 276 11.87 -12.43 -9.00
C LEU A 276 10.57 -13.22 -8.78
N LYS A 277 9.50 -12.52 -8.40
CA LYS A 277 8.21 -13.15 -8.17
C LYS A 277 7.38 -13.16 -9.45
N ASP A 278 6.75 -14.29 -9.72
CA ASP A 278 5.71 -14.36 -10.75
C ASP A 278 4.41 -13.76 -10.20
N THR A 279 4.04 -12.63 -10.76
CA THR A 279 2.80 -11.93 -10.40
C THR A 279 1.68 -12.13 -11.43
N SER A 280 1.84 -13.06 -12.37
CA SER A 280 0.89 -13.33 -13.47
C SER A 280 -0.47 -13.84 -12.97
N ALA A 281 -0.55 -14.36 -11.75
CA ALA A 281 -1.81 -14.71 -11.10
C ALA A 281 -2.77 -13.49 -10.99
N ILE A 282 -2.21 -12.27 -11.00
CA ILE A 282 -2.97 -11.02 -11.04
C ILE A 282 -2.87 -10.45 -12.47
N ASP A 283 -3.88 -10.74 -13.31
CA ASP A 283 -4.01 -10.07 -14.61
C ASP A 283 -4.31 -8.58 -14.38
N LYS A 284 -3.25 -7.77 -14.46
CA LYS A 284 -3.31 -6.33 -14.15
C LYS A 284 -4.29 -5.58 -15.04
N VAL A 285 -4.41 -5.96 -16.31
CA VAL A 285 -5.31 -5.29 -17.26
C VAL A 285 -6.76 -5.61 -16.94
N ARG A 286 -7.07 -6.89 -16.75
CA ARG A 286 -8.41 -7.34 -16.36
C ARG A 286 -8.80 -6.77 -15.00
N TYR A 287 -7.87 -6.75 -14.04
CA TYR A 287 -8.10 -6.19 -12.72
C TYR A 287 -8.38 -4.68 -12.77
N LYS A 288 -7.63 -3.94 -13.57
CA LYS A 288 -7.88 -2.52 -13.84
C LYS A 288 -9.30 -2.30 -14.36
N HIS A 289 -9.71 -3.02 -15.43
CA HIS A 289 -11.06 -2.92 -15.99
C HIS A 289 -12.15 -3.27 -14.98
N LEU A 290 -11.93 -4.29 -14.16
CA LEU A 290 -12.86 -4.64 -13.09
C LEU A 290 -13.06 -3.47 -12.13
N LEU A 291 -12.00 -2.83 -11.67
CA LEU A 291 -12.09 -1.67 -10.76
C LEU A 291 -12.79 -0.49 -11.44
N GLU A 292 -12.44 -0.19 -12.69
CA GLU A 292 -13.08 0.90 -13.48
C GLU A 292 -14.58 0.69 -13.68
N SER A 293 -15.02 -0.56 -13.82
CA SER A 293 -16.44 -0.89 -14.05
C SER A 293 -17.32 -0.71 -12.82
N VAL A 294 -16.71 -0.65 -11.63
CA VAL A 294 -17.42 -0.64 -10.35
C VAL A 294 -17.32 0.71 -9.65
N LEU A 295 -16.24 1.40 -9.87
CA LEU A 295 -15.92 2.69 -9.26
C LEU A 295 -16.30 3.85 -10.16
#